data_3be7e75a9ea3a39a4db247e981a05007
#
_entry.id   3be7e75a9ea3a39a4db247e981a05007
#
_cell.length_a   1.000
_cell.length_b   1.000
_cell.length_c   1.000
_cell.angle_alpha   90.00
_cell.angle_beta   90.00
_cell.angle_gamma   90.00
#
_symmetry.space_group_name_H-M   'P 1'
#
loop_
_entity.id
_entity.type
_entity.pdbx_description
1 polymer ?
#
loop_
_entity_poly.entity_id
_entity_poly.type
_entity_poly.pdbx_seq_one_letter_code
_entity_poly.pdbx_strand_id
1 'polypeptide(L)'
;MSQTRLHFDYEGRSEIDLLKQGGDLYTADPSTEILMCSWSLDDEPTELWVPKEGERIPSDLKEALRDPEVLKVAFNAQFERLMTWRVLLRQFGIEIEQDYKPWRCSMALAYMFSFMGGLDDIAD
;
A
#
# COMPACT_ATOMS: atom_id res chain seq x y z
N MET A 1 -19.49 15.62 3.66
CA MET A 1 -18.03 15.69 3.89
C MET A 1 -17.34 14.64 3.06
N SER A 2 -16.20 15.01 2.50
CA SER A 2 -15.43 14.05 1.73
C SER A 2 -14.75 13.04 2.65
N GLN A 3 -14.62 11.83 2.15
CA GLN A 3 -13.95 10.75 2.87
C GLN A 3 -12.43 10.95 2.85
N THR A 4 -11.79 10.70 3.97
CA THR A 4 -10.33 10.76 4.07
C THR A 4 -9.70 9.67 3.20
N ARG A 5 -8.62 10.02 2.53
CA ARG A 5 -7.88 9.11 1.65
C ARG A 5 -6.44 8.98 2.12
N LEU A 6 -5.98 7.75 2.20
CA LEU A 6 -4.57 7.44 2.44
C LEU A 6 -3.99 6.95 1.12
N HIS A 7 -3.04 7.72 0.60
CA HIS A 7 -2.24 7.32 -0.58
C HIS A 7 -0.92 6.79 -0.06
N PHE A 8 -0.54 5.59 -0.50
CA PHE A 8 0.70 5.01 0.03
C PHE A 8 1.28 3.97 -0.91
N ASP A 9 2.59 3.73 -0.73
CA ASP A 9 3.35 2.81 -1.55
C ASP A 9 4.47 2.23 -0.69
N TYR A 10 4.54 0.90 -0.61
CA TYR A 10 5.61 0.21 0.09
C TYR A 10 6.77 -0.10 -0.85
N GLU A 11 7.98 0.07 -0.35
CA GLU A 11 9.16 -0.50 -0.96
C GLU A 11 9.56 -1.71 -0.10
N GLY A 12 9.71 -2.86 -0.75
CA GLY A 12 10.02 -4.08 -0.04
C GLY A 12 11.17 -4.83 -0.67
N ARG A 13 11.63 -5.88 0.01
CA ARG A 13 12.56 -6.82 -0.57
C ARG A 13 12.20 -8.23 -0.13
N SER A 14 12.66 -9.20 -0.92
CA SER A 14 12.35 -10.61 -0.69
C SER A 14 13.33 -11.49 -1.46
N GLU A 15 13.50 -12.73 -1.00
CA GLU A 15 14.19 -13.76 -1.78
C GLU A 15 13.31 -14.31 -2.90
N ILE A 16 12.01 -14.01 -2.86
CA ILE A 16 11.05 -14.44 -3.88
C ILE A 16 11.03 -13.42 -5.01
N ASP A 17 11.04 -13.92 -6.26
CA ASP A 17 10.91 -13.09 -7.45
C ASP A 17 9.44 -12.77 -7.68
N LEU A 18 9.07 -11.51 -7.48
CA LEU A 18 7.69 -11.05 -7.61
C LEU A 18 7.12 -11.31 -9.01
N LEU A 19 7.93 -11.09 -10.04
CA LEU A 19 7.47 -11.27 -11.42
C LEU A 19 7.19 -12.74 -11.76
N LYS A 20 7.98 -13.66 -11.19
CA LYS A 20 7.82 -15.09 -11.44
C LYS A 20 6.81 -15.76 -10.55
N GLN A 21 6.76 -15.37 -9.28
CA GLN A 21 5.97 -16.07 -8.26
C GLN A 21 4.65 -15.38 -7.95
N GLY A 22 4.54 -14.09 -8.24
CA GLY A 22 3.33 -13.31 -7.95
C GLY A 22 3.28 -12.76 -6.53
N GLY A 23 2.36 -11.84 -6.30
CA GLY A 23 2.25 -11.11 -5.03
C GLY A 23 1.86 -12.00 -3.86
N ASP A 24 1.06 -13.03 -4.08
CA ASP A 24 0.63 -13.90 -3.00
C ASP A 24 1.81 -14.66 -2.38
N LEU A 25 2.62 -15.31 -3.20
CA LEU A 25 3.80 -16.03 -2.71
C LEU A 25 4.85 -15.08 -2.17
N TYR A 26 5.04 -13.94 -2.83
CA TYR A 26 5.99 -12.92 -2.39
C TYR A 26 5.67 -12.45 -0.99
N THR A 27 4.44 -12.05 -0.73
CA THR A 27 4.04 -11.49 0.57
C THR A 27 3.95 -12.55 1.67
N ALA A 28 3.73 -13.82 1.30
CA ALA A 28 3.66 -14.91 2.26
C ALA A 28 5.02 -15.41 2.71
N ASP A 29 6.08 -15.14 1.94
CA ASP A 29 7.39 -15.65 2.26
C ASP A 29 8.01 -14.94 3.48
N PRO A 30 8.65 -15.69 4.40
CA PRO A 30 9.28 -15.08 5.58
C PRO A 30 10.41 -14.10 5.28
N SER A 31 11.04 -14.20 4.11
CA SER A 31 12.13 -13.29 3.72
C SER A 31 11.64 -11.92 3.29
N THR A 32 10.35 -11.78 3.01
CA THR A 32 9.79 -10.52 2.52
C THR A 32 9.66 -9.52 3.67
N GLU A 33 10.20 -8.31 3.45
CA GLU A 33 10.14 -7.25 4.44
C GLU A 33 9.85 -5.91 3.80
N ILE A 34 9.24 -5.01 4.58
CA ILE A 34 9.01 -3.62 4.19
C ILE A 34 10.27 -2.83 4.52
N LEU A 35 10.84 -2.16 3.52
CA LEU A 35 12.00 -1.29 3.68
C LEU A 35 11.59 0.14 3.97
N MET A 36 10.54 0.62 3.32
CA MET A 36 10.02 1.96 3.52
C MET A 36 8.60 2.06 2.99
N CYS A 37 7.92 3.11 3.39
CA CYS A 37 6.58 3.42 2.91
C CYS A 37 6.46 4.93 2.72
N SER A 38 6.14 5.35 1.50
CA SER A 38 5.75 6.74 1.26
C SER A 38 4.24 6.83 1.42
N TRP A 39 3.76 7.88 2.09
CA TRP A 39 2.33 7.99 2.38
C TRP A 39 1.91 9.44 2.55
N SER A 40 0.63 9.70 2.29
CA SER A 40 0.04 11.01 2.52
C SER A 40 -1.44 10.85 2.81
N LEU A 41 -1.97 11.74 3.64
CA LEU A 41 -3.40 11.82 3.94
C LEU A 41 -3.99 13.00 3.17
N ASP A 42 -5.01 12.74 2.36
CA ASP A 42 -5.68 13.74 1.55
C ASP A 42 -4.68 14.56 0.71
N ASP A 43 -4.67 15.87 0.86
CA ASP A 43 -3.79 16.77 0.11
C ASP A 43 -2.54 17.18 0.89
N GLU A 44 -2.27 16.51 2.01
CA GLU A 44 -1.10 16.81 2.81
C GLU A 44 0.18 16.36 2.11
N PRO A 45 1.34 16.94 2.48
CA PRO A 45 2.61 16.53 1.89
C PRO A 45 2.91 15.06 2.14
N THR A 46 3.58 14.43 1.18
CA THR A 46 4.00 13.04 1.31
C THR A 46 5.08 12.92 2.37
N GLU A 47 4.92 11.93 3.25
CA GLU A 47 5.88 11.59 4.27
C GLU A 47 6.49 10.23 3.99
N LEU A 48 7.62 9.95 4.61
CA LEU A 48 8.35 8.71 4.44
C LEU A 48 8.54 8.01 5.77
N TRP A 49 8.17 6.73 5.83
CA TRP A 49 8.46 5.89 6.97
C TRP A 49 9.53 4.87 6.58
N VAL A 50 10.63 4.83 7.34
CA VAL A 50 11.77 3.96 7.06
C VAL A 50 12.03 3.06 8.27
N PRO A 51 11.31 1.93 8.37
CA PRO A 51 11.45 1.04 9.54
C PRO A 51 12.83 0.44 9.67
N LYS A 52 13.57 0.29 8.58
CA LYS A 52 14.93 -0.24 8.61
C LYS A 52 15.89 0.63 9.43
N GLU A 53 15.60 1.92 9.56
CA GLU A 53 16.38 2.84 10.38
C GLU A 53 15.90 2.88 11.82
N GLY A 54 15.02 1.97 12.21
CA GLY A 54 14.51 1.88 13.56
C GLY A 54 13.31 2.76 13.84
N GLU A 55 12.77 3.41 12.84
CA GLU A 55 11.59 4.26 12.99
C GLU A 55 10.35 3.41 13.25
N ARG A 56 9.58 3.82 14.24
CA ARG A 56 8.28 3.21 14.48
C ARG A 56 7.29 3.71 13.43
N ILE A 57 6.27 2.89 13.16
CA ILE A 57 5.21 3.33 12.25
C ILE A 57 4.59 4.61 12.79
N PRO A 58 4.44 5.66 11.95
CA PRO A 58 3.75 6.87 12.37
C PRO A 58 2.33 6.56 12.82
N SER A 59 1.87 7.16 13.92
CA SER A 59 0.55 6.87 14.46
C SER A 59 -0.56 7.21 13.49
N ASP A 60 -0.42 8.29 12.73
CA ASP A 60 -1.42 8.70 11.74
C ASP A 60 -1.54 7.68 10.61
N LEU A 61 -0.42 7.13 10.15
CA LEU A 61 -0.42 6.07 9.14
C LEU A 61 -1.10 4.81 9.67
N LYS A 62 -0.73 4.40 10.88
CA LYS A 62 -1.30 3.21 11.51
C LYS A 62 -2.81 3.34 11.70
N GLU A 63 -3.26 4.49 12.20
CA GLU A 63 -4.68 4.74 12.39
C GLU A 63 -5.43 4.74 11.06
N ALA A 64 -4.86 5.37 10.03
CA ALA A 64 -5.48 5.39 8.72
C ALA A 64 -5.61 3.99 8.12
N LEU A 65 -4.60 3.14 8.32
CA LEU A 65 -4.66 1.75 7.84
C LEU A 65 -5.74 0.94 8.57
N ARG A 66 -5.97 1.23 9.84
CA ARG A 66 -6.96 0.52 10.65
C ARG A 66 -8.38 1.03 10.51
N ASP A 67 -8.56 2.28 10.11
CA ASP A 67 -9.88 2.91 10.05
C ASP A 67 -10.61 2.52 8.77
N PRO A 68 -11.73 1.78 8.88
CA PRO A 68 -12.49 1.37 7.69
C PRO A 68 -13.13 2.53 6.94
N GLU A 69 -13.23 3.71 7.58
CA GLU A 69 -13.78 4.90 6.93
C GLU A 69 -12.75 5.63 6.06
N VAL A 70 -11.47 5.27 6.18
CA VAL A 70 -10.40 5.86 5.38
C VAL A 70 -10.20 5.01 4.13
N LEU A 71 -10.28 5.63 2.95
CA LEU A 71 -9.98 4.95 1.69
C LEU A 71 -8.48 4.75 1.56
N LYS A 72 -8.06 3.51 1.31
CA LYS A 72 -6.66 3.17 1.04
C LYS A 72 -6.48 3.14 -0.46
N VAL A 73 -5.67 4.05 -0.98
CA VAL A 73 -5.46 4.20 -2.42
C VAL A 73 -4.00 3.85 -2.73
N ALA A 74 -3.80 2.86 -3.58
CA ALA A 74 -2.47 2.42 -3.99
C ALA A 74 -2.47 2.08 -5.46
N PHE A 75 -1.33 2.23 -6.13
CA PHE A 75 -1.24 1.95 -7.57
C PHE A 75 -1.58 0.49 -7.87
N ASN A 76 -1.04 -0.44 -7.07
CA ASN A 76 -1.41 -1.85 -7.13
C ASN A 76 -2.00 -2.25 -5.78
N ALA A 77 -3.29 -1.99 -5.60
CA ALA A 77 -3.94 -2.16 -4.30
C ALA A 77 -3.89 -3.60 -3.79
N GLN A 78 -3.97 -4.59 -4.68
CA GLN A 78 -3.90 -5.99 -4.28
C GLN A 78 -2.56 -6.28 -3.59
N PHE A 79 -1.46 -5.84 -4.19
CA PHE A 79 -0.13 -6.06 -3.63
C PHE A 79 0.05 -5.31 -2.29
N GLU A 80 -0.33 -4.03 -2.26
CA GLU A 80 -0.21 -3.21 -1.06
C GLU A 80 -1.08 -3.76 0.08
N ARG A 81 -2.24 -4.28 -0.25
CA ARG A 81 -3.15 -4.90 0.69
C ARG A 81 -2.53 -6.14 1.32
N LEU A 82 -1.93 -7.02 0.50
CA LEU A 82 -1.27 -8.21 0.99
C LEU A 82 -0.05 -7.86 1.85
N MET A 83 0.72 -6.86 1.45
CA MET A 83 1.84 -6.37 2.27
C MET A 83 1.34 -5.86 3.62
N THR A 84 0.25 -5.12 3.63
CA THR A 84 -0.35 -4.59 4.86
C THR A 84 -0.84 -5.72 5.77
N TRP A 85 -1.57 -6.68 5.22
CA TRP A 85 -2.17 -7.75 6.04
C TRP A 85 -1.16 -8.78 6.53
N ARG A 86 -0.13 -9.08 5.73
CA ARG A 86 0.81 -10.17 6.01
C ARG A 86 2.14 -9.69 6.55
N VAL A 87 2.74 -8.70 5.90
CA VAL A 87 4.10 -8.29 6.22
C VAL A 87 4.13 -7.38 7.44
N LEU A 88 3.19 -6.44 7.55
CA LEU A 88 3.11 -5.61 8.78
C LEU A 88 2.93 -6.48 10.01
N LEU A 89 2.08 -7.52 9.91
CA LEU A 89 1.85 -8.41 11.05
C LEU A 89 3.11 -9.22 11.39
N ARG A 90 3.73 -9.83 10.37
CA ARG A 90 4.90 -10.68 10.58
C ARG A 90 6.12 -9.88 11.04
N GLN A 91 6.38 -8.74 10.39
CA GLN A 91 7.59 -7.96 10.62
C GLN A 91 7.48 -7.09 11.87
N PHE A 92 6.32 -6.52 12.14
CA PHE A 92 6.15 -5.52 13.21
C PHE A 92 5.10 -5.89 14.26
N GLY A 93 4.36 -6.97 14.07
CA GLY A 93 3.27 -7.33 14.98
C GLY A 93 2.06 -6.43 14.88
N ILE A 94 1.93 -5.69 13.78
CA ILE A 94 0.80 -4.77 13.56
C ILE A 94 -0.28 -5.50 12.78
N GLU A 95 -1.42 -5.71 13.43
CA GLU A 95 -2.56 -6.38 12.80
C GLU A 95 -3.52 -5.37 12.23
N ILE A 96 -3.82 -5.52 10.94
CA ILE A 96 -4.80 -4.69 10.22
C ILE A 96 -5.92 -5.63 9.76
N GLU A 97 -7.16 -5.27 10.03
CA GLU A 97 -8.32 -6.08 9.66
C GLU A 97 -8.38 -6.26 8.15
N GLN A 98 -8.62 -7.51 7.72
CA GLN A 98 -8.69 -7.84 6.30
C GLN A 98 -10.09 -7.51 5.76
N ASP A 99 -10.21 -6.31 5.19
CA ASP A 99 -11.43 -5.82 4.59
C ASP A 99 -11.10 -5.16 3.26
N TYR A 100 -11.73 -5.64 2.19
CA TYR A 100 -11.50 -5.12 0.83
C TYR A 100 -12.19 -3.79 0.58
N LYS A 101 -13.25 -3.48 1.33
CA LYS A 101 -14.12 -2.34 1.02
C LYS A 101 -13.43 -0.99 0.96
N PRO A 102 -12.52 -0.64 1.90
CA PRO A 102 -11.89 0.68 1.86
C PRO A 102 -10.70 0.77 0.91
N TRP A 103 -10.43 -0.25 0.11
CA TRP A 103 -9.28 -0.26 -0.79
C TRP A 103 -9.66 0.13 -2.20
N ARG A 104 -8.81 0.95 -2.85
CA ARG A 104 -8.97 1.41 -4.23
C ARG A 104 -7.65 1.28 -4.97
N CYS A 105 -7.71 0.79 -6.20
CA CYS A 105 -6.53 0.58 -7.03
C CYS A 105 -6.44 1.71 -8.05
N SER A 106 -5.43 2.58 -7.92
CA SER A 106 -5.24 3.67 -8.87
C SER A 106 -4.78 3.16 -10.24
N MET A 107 -4.14 1.99 -10.29
CA MET A 107 -3.79 1.36 -11.56
C MET A 107 -5.03 1.01 -12.36
N ALA A 108 -6.08 0.48 -11.71
CA ALA A 108 -7.33 0.16 -12.38
C ALA A 108 -8.01 1.41 -12.92
N LEU A 109 -8.00 2.50 -12.14
CA LEU A 109 -8.53 3.79 -12.60
C LEU A 109 -7.73 4.33 -13.79
N ALA A 110 -6.41 4.19 -13.75
CA ALA A 110 -5.53 4.60 -14.83
C ALA A 110 -5.87 3.86 -16.13
N TYR A 111 -6.09 2.56 -16.06
CA TYR A 111 -6.48 1.76 -17.21
C TYR A 111 -7.84 2.19 -17.75
N MET A 112 -8.79 2.49 -16.88
CA MET A 112 -10.09 2.97 -17.31
C MET A 112 -9.98 4.28 -18.09
N PHE A 113 -9.22 5.24 -17.58
CA PHE A 113 -9.02 6.52 -18.27
C PHE A 113 -8.33 6.33 -19.61
N SER A 114 -7.32 5.48 -19.65
CA SER A 114 -6.60 5.17 -20.91
C SER A 114 -7.53 4.54 -21.94
N PHE A 115 -8.34 3.59 -21.52
CA PHE A 115 -9.31 2.92 -22.38
C PHE A 115 -10.35 3.91 -22.96
N MET A 116 -10.72 4.89 -22.17
CA MET A 116 -11.67 5.92 -22.58
C MET A 116 -11.02 7.05 -23.39
N GLY A 117 -9.72 6.93 -23.69
CA GLY A 117 -8.98 7.95 -24.40
C GLY A 117 -8.67 9.18 -23.60
N GLY A 118 -8.68 9.05 -22.27
CA GLY A 118 -8.53 10.18 -21.38
C GLY A 118 -7.12 10.68 -21.18
N LEU A 119 -6.15 9.78 -21.04
CA LEU A 119 -4.79 10.18 -20.70
C LEU A 119 -3.76 9.30 -21.41
N ASP A 120 -2.91 9.94 -22.19
CA ASP A 120 -1.86 9.23 -22.94
C ASP A 120 -0.60 8.99 -22.09
N ASP A 121 -0.39 9.79 -21.08
CA ASP A 121 0.85 9.81 -20.29
C ASP A 121 0.66 9.23 -18.89
N ILE A 122 -0.37 8.47 -18.70
CA ILE A 122 -0.72 7.90 -17.40
C ILE A 122 0.34 6.96 -16.87
N ALA A 123 1.10 6.34 -17.75
CA ALA A 123 2.13 5.38 -17.39
C ALA A 123 3.39 6.04 -16.83
N ASP A 124 3.51 7.31 -16.96
CA ASP A 124 4.64 8.06 -16.41
C ASP A 124 4.48 8.23 -14.90
#